data_1af33118520f19d0f1f52cb43080aa09
#
_entry.id   1af33118520f19d0f1f52cb43080aa09
#
_cell.length_a   1.000
_cell.length_b   1.000
_cell.length_c   1.000
_cell.angle_alpha   90.00
_cell.angle_beta   90.00
_cell.angle_gamma   90.00
#
_symmetry.space_group_name_H-M   'P 1'
#
loop_
_entity.id
_entity.type
_entity.pdbx_description
1 polymer ?
#
loop_
_entity_poly.entity_id
_entity_poly.type
_entity_poly.pdbx_seq_one_letter_code
_entity_poly.pdbx_strand_id
1 'polypeptide(L)'
;MIKFFYTRLLSLRNAFIGWWYVIRTQKNAWIHAVATVVVCLVGVWLKLSVWDWAVIVLVIAMVWTAEFLNTALEIVVDLASPDLHPLARVGKDVGAAAVLIAAASSAIIGILIMGKPFIERIQYLWSLLRIK
;
A
#
# COMPACT_ATOMS: atom_id res chain seq x y z
N MET A 1 -25.01 -20.46 16.69
CA MET A 1 -23.57 -20.32 16.74
C MET A 1 -22.91 -20.74 15.41
N ILE A 2 -23.10 -21.95 14.93
CA ILE A 2 -22.48 -22.48 13.67
C ILE A 2 -22.77 -21.59 12.44
N LYS A 3 -24.02 -21.15 12.25
CA LYS A 3 -24.43 -20.27 11.15
C LYS A 3 -23.71 -18.90 11.16
N PHE A 4 -23.44 -18.37 12.36
CA PHE A 4 -22.69 -17.12 12.53
C PHE A 4 -21.23 -17.29 12.10
N PHE A 5 -20.54 -18.33 12.54
CA PHE A 5 -19.16 -18.61 12.13
C PHE A 5 -19.05 -18.86 10.63
N TYR A 6 -19.98 -19.61 10.06
CA TYR A 6 -20.02 -19.87 8.62
C TYR A 6 -20.15 -18.57 7.79
N THR A 7 -21.05 -17.65 8.20
CA THR A 7 -21.19 -16.34 7.52
C THR A 7 -19.92 -15.50 7.64
N ARG A 8 -19.17 -15.55 8.74
CA ARG A 8 -17.90 -14.85 8.90
C ARG A 8 -16.81 -15.42 8.01
N LEU A 9 -16.72 -16.73 7.90
CA LEU A 9 -15.78 -17.40 6.97
C LEU A 9 -16.08 -17.03 5.51
N LEU A 10 -17.33 -16.97 5.11
CA LEU A 10 -17.72 -16.51 3.77
C LEU A 10 -17.32 -15.05 3.55
N SER A 11 -17.50 -14.17 4.53
CA SER A 11 -17.09 -12.77 4.43
C SER A 11 -15.57 -12.64 4.23
N LEU A 12 -14.77 -13.40 4.98
CA LEU A 12 -13.32 -13.44 4.82
C LEU A 12 -12.93 -13.96 3.42
N ARG A 13 -13.56 -15.05 2.98
CA ARG A 13 -13.33 -15.57 1.63
C ARG A 13 -13.61 -14.52 0.56
N ASN A 14 -14.73 -13.79 0.67
CA ASN A 14 -15.10 -12.75 -0.27
C ASN A 14 -14.10 -11.58 -0.25
N ALA A 15 -13.60 -11.20 0.94
CA ALA A 15 -12.55 -10.20 1.06
C ALA A 15 -11.25 -10.63 0.35
N PHE A 16 -10.82 -11.89 0.47
CA PHE A 16 -9.68 -12.42 -0.27
C PHE A 16 -9.88 -12.44 -1.78
N ILE A 17 -11.10 -12.74 -2.24
CA ILE A 17 -11.44 -12.69 -3.68
C ILE A 17 -11.31 -11.25 -4.20
N GLY A 18 -11.84 -10.26 -3.46
CA GLY A 18 -11.70 -8.84 -3.79
C GLY A 18 -10.22 -8.40 -3.80
N TRP A 19 -9.44 -8.83 -2.81
CA TRP A 19 -8.00 -8.55 -2.77
C TRP A 19 -7.27 -9.10 -4.00
N TRP A 20 -7.55 -10.35 -4.36
CA TRP A 20 -6.98 -11.01 -5.55
C TRP A 20 -7.39 -10.32 -6.86
N TYR A 21 -8.63 -9.82 -6.92
CA TYR A 21 -9.11 -9.05 -8.07
C TYR A 21 -8.26 -7.79 -8.28
N VAL A 22 -8.04 -6.98 -7.24
CA VAL A 22 -7.22 -5.75 -7.30
C VAL A 22 -5.80 -6.07 -7.78
N ILE A 23 -5.15 -7.07 -7.20
CA ILE A 23 -3.79 -7.48 -7.59
C ILE A 23 -3.72 -7.89 -9.07
N ARG A 24 -4.78 -8.53 -9.61
CA ARG A 24 -4.78 -9.00 -11.01
C ARG A 24 -5.13 -7.92 -12.02
N THR A 25 -5.95 -6.96 -11.65
CA THR A 25 -6.50 -5.99 -12.59
C THR A 25 -5.81 -4.64 -12.54
N GLN A 26 -5.25 -4.25 -11.39
CA GLN A 26 -4.66 -2.93 -11.20
C GLN A 26 -3.14 -2.97 -11.34
N LYS A 27 -2.62 -2.23 -12.34
CA LYS A 27 -1.17 -2.11 -12.55
C LYS A 27 -0.47 -1.43 -11.37
N ASN A 28 -1.12 -0.43 -10.76
CA ASN A 28 -0.58 0.30 -9.62
C ASN A 28 -0.46 -0.59 -8.38
N ALA A 29 -1.35 -1.58 -8.20
CA ALA A 29 -1.26 -2.54 -7.11
C ALA A 29 0.06 -3.32 -7.11
N TRP A 30 0.65 -3.61 -8.27
CA TRP A 30 1.98 -4.23 -8.37
C TRP A 30 3.09 -3.31 -7.87
N ILE A 31 3.00 -2.01 -8.20
CA ILE A 31 3.98 -1.01 -7.70
C ILE A 31 3.91 -0.96 -6.17
N HIS A 32 2.70 -0.89 -5.61
CA HIS A 32 2.50 -0.87 -4.16
C HIS A 32 2.94 -2.18 -3.49
N ALA A 33 2.73 -3.33 -4.13
CA ALA A 33 3.19 -4.63 -3.63
C ALA A 33 4.72 -4.68 -3.57
N VAL A 34 5.40 -4.31 -4.65
CA VAL A 34 6.88 -4.27 -4.69
C VAL A 34 7.42 -3.28 -3.67
N ALA A 35 6.86 -2.06 -3.62
CA ALA A 35 7.25 -1.05 -2.64
C ALA A 35 7.08 -1.55 -1.19
N THR A 36 5.96 -2.21 -0.89
CA THR A 36 5.70 -2.81 0.43
C THR A 36 6.77 -3.83 0.79
N VAL A 37 7.10 -4.76 -0.12
CA VAL A 37 8.14 -5.77 0.11
C VAL A 37 9.49 -5.12 0.34
N VAL A 38 9.89 -4.16 -0.51
CA VAL A 38 11.17 -3.45 -0.38
C VAL A 38 11.26 -2.72 0.96
N VAL A 39 10.23 -1.96 1.33
CA VAL A 39 10.19 -1.23 2.62
C VAL A 39 10.28 -2.20 3.80
N CYS A 40 9.58 -3.32 3.76
CA CYS A 40 9.66 -4.33 4.81
C CYS A 40 11.06 -4.94 4.92
N LEU A 41 11.69 -5.32 3.80
CA LEU A 41 13.05 -5.87 3.79
C LEU A 41 14.08 -4.86 4.32
N VAL A 42 14.00 -3.61 3.87
CA VAL A 42 14.89 -2.54 4.34
C VAL A 42 14.64 -2.25 5.82
N GLY A 43 13.40 -2.20 6.28
CA GLY A 43 13.06 -2.00 7.70
C GLY A 43 13.62 -3.08 8.61
N VAL A 44 13.55 -4.35 8.20
CA VAL A 44 14.18 -5.47 8.93
C VAL A 44 15.71 -5.31 8.92
N TRP A 45 16.30 -4.99 7.79
CA TRP A 45 17.76 -4.79 7.67
C TRP A 45 18.27 -3.63 8.54
N LEU A 46 17.48 -2.54 8.63
CA LEU A 46 17.79 -1.38 9.48
C LEU A 46 17.52 -1.63 10.97
N LYS A 47 16.86 -2.73 11.33
CA LYS A 47 16.44 -3.06 12.70
C LYS A 47 15.57 -1.96 13.31
N LEU A 48 14.57 -1.52 12.57
CA LEU A 48 13.63 -0.48 13.00
C LEU A 48 12.99 -0.82 14.35
N SER A 49 12.70 0.21 15.14
CA SER A 49 11.99 0.05 16.42
C SER A 49 10.54 -0.38 16.22
N VAL A 50 9.91 -0.88 17.28
CA VAL A 50 8.47 -1.26 17.24
C VAL A 50 7.58 -0.06 16.87
N TRP A 51 7.93 1.14 17.33
CA TRP A 51 7.18 2.36 17.01
C TRP A 51 7.34 2.75 15.54
N ASP A 52 8.54 2.65 14.97
CA ASP A 52 8.77 2.88 13.55
C ASP A 52 7.96 1.89 12.70
N TRP A 53 7.95 0.60 13.10
CA TRP A 53 7.13 -0.42 12.46
C TRP A 53 5.63 -0.13 12.53
N ALA A 54 5.14 0.36 13.66
CA ALA A 54 3.72 0.73 13.78
C ALA A 54 3.34 1.82 12.77
N VAL A 55 4.19 2.83 12.58
CA VAL A 55 3.95 3.88 11.59
C VAL A 55 4.10 3.35 10.17
N ILE A 56 5.12 2.55 9.86
CA ILE A 56 5.32 1.96 8.53
C ILE A 56 4.12 1.08 8.14
N VAL A 57 3.64 0.23 9.04
CA VAL A 57 2.45 -0.60 8.78
C VAL A 57 1.21 0.27 8.54
N LEU A 58 1.05 1.34 9.31
CA LEU A 58 -0.08 2.26 9.14
C LEU A 58 -0.07 2.93 7.76
N VAL A 59 1.07 3.46 7.32
CA VAL A 59 1.16 4.14 6.02
C VAL A 59 1.02 3.16 4.85
N ILE A 60 1.55 1.95 4.96
CA ILE A 60 1.32 0.88 3.99
C ILE A 60 -0.18 0.57 3.90
N ALA A 61 -0.86 0.40 5.03
CA ALA A 61 -2.30 0.12 5.07
C ALA A 61 -3.11 1.27 4.45
N MET A 62 -2.71 2.54 4.66
CA MET A 62 -3.36 3.70 4.02
C MET A 62 -3.28 3.64 2.49
N VAL A 63 -2.11 3.34 1.92
CA VAL A 63 -1.95 3.21 0.46
C VAL A 63 -2.82 2.09 -0.10
N TRP A 64 -2.78 0.92 0.51
CA TRP A 64 -3.60 -0.20 0.09
C TRP A 64 -5.10 0.08 0.20
N THR A 65 -5.53 0.71 1.29
CA THR A 65 -6.94 1.10 1.46
C THR A 65 -7.38 2.08 0.37
N ALA A 66 -6.55 3.08 0.06
CA ALA A 66 -6.84 4.03 -1.01
C ALA A 66 -6.96 3.33 -2.38
N GLU A 67 -6.04 2.39 -2.70
CA GLU A 67 -6.05 1.62 -3.95
C GLU A 67 -7.31 0.74 -4.07
N PHE A 68 -7.71 0.06 -2.99
CA PHE A 68 -8.93 -0.75 -2.98
C PHE A 68 -10.18 0.10 -3.16
N LEU A 69 -10.26 1.25 -2.49
CA LEU A 69 -11.40 2.17 -2.62
C LEU A 69 -11.44 2.79 -4.01
N ASN A 70 -10.29 3.17 -4.58
CA ASN A 70 -10.22 3.66 -5.96
C ASN A 70 -10.72 2.61 -6.94
N THR A 71 -10.24 1.38 -6.83
CA THR A 71 -10.69 0.28 -7.70
C THR A 71 -12.19 0.04 -7.58
N ALA A 72 -12.74 0.05 -6.36
CA ALA A 72 -14.17 -0.10 -6.15
C ALA A 72 -14.97 1.07 -6.79
N LEU A 73 -14.46 2.30 -6.64
CA LEU A 73 -15.05 3.49 -7.29
C LEU A 73 -15.03 3.37 -8.80
N GLU A 74 -13.92 2.97 -9.41
CA GLU A 74 -13.81 2.76 -10.85
C GLU A 74 -14.86 1.76 -11.36
N ILE A 75 -15.01 0.62 -10.68
CA ILE A 75 -16.00 -0.39 -11.04
C ILE A 75 -17.43 0.18 -10.97
N VAL A 76 -17.76 0.94 -9.92
CA VAL A 76 -19.08 1.56 -9.76
C VAL A 76 -19.33 2.62 -10.83
N VAL A 77 -18.33 3.44 -11.13
CA VAL A 77 -18.45 4.47 -12.18
C VAL A 77 -18.65 3.83 -13.56
N ASP A 78 -17.88 2.78 -13.90
CA ASP A 78 -18.00 2.08 -15.17
C ASP A 78 -19.35 1.37 -15.32
N LEU A 79 -19.89 0.85 -14.22
CA LEU A 79 -21.21 0.23 -14.20
C LEU A 79 -22.35 1.25 -14.37
N ALA A 80 -22.20 2.44 -13.75
CA ALA A 80 -23.22 3.50 -13.78
C ALA A 80 -23.17 4.33 -15.06
N SER A 81 -22.02 4.43 -15.72
CA SER A 81 -21.81 5.24 -16.91
C SER A 81 -20.98 4.46 -17.94
N PRO A 82 -21.60 3.50 -18.65
CA PRO A 82 -20.92 2.73 -19.68
C PRO A 82 -20.50 3.60 -20.88
N ASP A 83 -21.20 4.71 -21.12
CA ASP A 83 -20.80 5.70 -22.09
C ASP A 83 -19.87 6.76 -21.49
N LEU A 84 -19.08 7.42 -22.34
CA LEU A 84 -18.13 8.45 -21.93
C LEU A 84 -18.87 9.70 -21.41
N HIS A 85 -18.91 9.86 -20.09
CA HIS A 85 -19.47 11.04 -19.44
C HIS A 85 -18.37 11.86 -18.75
N PRO A 86 -18.30 13.20 -18.92
CA PRO A 86 -17.25 14.03 -18.34
C PRO A 86 -17.11 13.88 -16.80
N LEU A 87 -18.24 13.81 -16.08
CA LEU A 87 -18.24 13.65 -14.63
C LEU A 87 -17.76 12.25 -14.19
N ALA A 88 -18.03 11.21 -14.98
CA ALA A 88 -17.50 9.86 -14.71
C ALA A 88 -15.98 9.87 -14.76
N ARG A 89 -15.40 10.53 -15.76
CA ARG A 89 -13.95 10.72 -15.84
C ARG A 89 -13.39 11.49 -14.64
N VAL A 90 -14.00 12.61 -14.28
CA VAL A 90 -13.59 13.39 -13.09
C VAL A 90 -13.64 12.55 -11.83
N GLY A 91 -14.68 11.73 -11.63
CA GLY A 91 -14.79 10.83 -10.49
C GLY A 91 -13.60 9.86 -10.39
N LYS A 92 -13.22 9.22 -11.51
CA LYS A 92 -12.06 8.33 -11.60
C LYS A 92 -10.74 9.08 -11.33
N ASP A 93 -10.56 10.27 -11.90
CA ASP A 93 -9.37 11.10 -11.69
C ASP A 93 -9.22 11.50 -10.21
N VAL A 94 -10.32 11.81 -9.51
CA VAL A 94 -10.33 12.12 -8.06
C VAL A 94 -9.95 10.89 -7.24
N GLY A 95 -10.46 9.72 -7.59
CA GLY A 95 -10.08 8.47 -6.95
C GLY A 95 -8.58 8.17 -7.08
N ALA A 96 -8.05 8.31 -8.30
CA ALA A 96 -6.62 8.14 -8.56
C ALA A 96 -5.76 9.18 -7.80
N ALA A 97 -6.23 10.43 -7.68
CA ALA A 97 -5.56 11.46 -6.90
C ALA A 97 -5.47 11.11 -5.41
N ALA A 98 -6.49 10.47 -4.84
CA ALA A 98 -6.44 10.00 -3.44
C ALA A 98 -5.36 8.95 -3.23
N VAL A 99 -5.19 8.00 -4.17
CA VAL A 99 -4.08 7.01 -4.14
C VAL A 99 -2.73 7.72 -4.21
N LEU A 100 -2.59 8.69 -5.12
CA LEU A 100 -1.35 9.46 -5.27
C LEU A 100 -0.97 10.20 -3.97
N ILE A 101 -1.93 10.85 -3.32
CA ILE A 101 -1.71 11.54 -2.04
C ILE A 101 -1.26 10.55 -0.97
N ALA A 102 -1.93 9.40 -0.84
CA ALA A 102 -1.56 8.37 0.13
C ALA A 102 -0.15 7.84 -0.12
N ALA A 103 0.21 7.55 -1.39
CA ALA A 103 1.51 7.05 -1.77
C ALA A 103 2.62 8.09 -1.53
N ALA A 104 2.41 9.35 -1.91
CA ALA A 104 3.36 10.44 -1.69
C ALA A 104 3.61 10.68 -0.19
N SER A 105 2.55 10.75 0.60
CA SER A 105 2.65 10.89 2.07
C SER A 105 3.41 9.72 2.70
N SER A 106 3.13 8.50 2.25
CA SER A 106 3.81 7.29 2.74
C SER A 106 5.30 7.28 2.38
N ALA A 107 5.66 7.74 1.18
CA ALA A 107 7.06 7.88 0.77
C ALA A 107 7.81 8.90 1.64
N ILE A 108 7.20 10.05 1.91
CA ILE A 108 7.78 11.09 2.78
C ILE A 108 8.01 10.52 4.19
N ILE A 109 6.99 9.87 4.78
CA ILE A 109 7.08 9.27 6.12
C ILE A 109 8.15 8.18 6.14
N GLY A 110 8.20 7.33 5.11
CA GLY A 110 9.24 6.31 4.97
C GLY A 110 10.65 6.89 4.97
N ILE A 111 10.88 7.98 4.22
CA ILE A 111 12.16 8.69 4.19
C ILE A 111 12.51 9.28 5.57
N LEU A 112 11.55 9.89 6.25
CA LEU A 112 11.76 10.47 7.58
C LEU A 112 12.13 9.41 8.63
N ILE A 113 11.51 8.24 8.58
CA ILE A 113 11.78 7.15 9.53
C ILE A 113 13.08 6.41 9.19
N MET A 114 13.27 6.07 7.92
CA MET A 114 14.33 5.16 7.50
C MET A 114 15.62 5.88 7.10
N GLY A 115 15.54 7.18 6.76
CA GLY A 115 16.67 7.93 6.19
C GLY A 115 17.88 7.98 7.10
N LYS A 116 17.73 8.39 8.37
CA LYS A 116 18.82 8.44 9.34
C LYS A 116 19.40 7.05 9.63
N PRO A 117 18.59 6.03 10.00
CA PRO A 117 19.10 4.66 10.19
C PRO A 117 19.82 4.10 8.97
N PHE A 118 19.36 4.43 7.75
CA PHE A 118 19.98 3.99 6.51
C PHE A 118 21.39 4.57 6.34
N ILE A 119 21.55 5.89 6.56
CA ILE A 119 22.85 6.56 6.46
C ILE A 119 23.83 5.99 7.48
N GLU A 120 23.41 5.85 8.74
CA GLU A 120 24.23 5.28 9.80
C GLU A 120 24.67 3.84 9.48
N ARG A 121 23.76 3.04 8.92
CA ARG A 121 24.07 1.65 8.53
C ARG A 121 25.09 1.58 7.41
N ILE A 122 24.98 2.44 6.41
CA ILE A 122 25.96 2.51 5.30
C ILE A 122 27.31 2.95 5.82
N GLN A 123 27.38 4.00 6.65
CA GLN A 123 28.63 4.47 7.25
C GLN A 123 29.34 3.37 8.07
N TYR A 124 28.58 2.61 8.85
CA TYR A 124 29.09 1.47 9.59
C TYR A 124 29.70 0.40 8.67
N LEU A 125 29.02 0.04 7.58
CA LEU A 125 29.53 -0.93 6.61
C LEU A 125 30.79 -0.43 5.92
N TRP A 126 30.87 0.84 5.57
CA TRP A 126 32.06 1.46 4.99
C TRP A 126 33.26 1.44 5.95
N SER A 127 33.04 1.66 7.23
CA SER A 127 34.10 1.61 8.24
C SER A 127 34.72 0.20 8.35
N LEU A 128 33.91 -0.84 8.26
CA LEU A 128 34.39 -2.23 8.28
C LEU A 128 35.24 -2.60 7.05
N LEU A 129 34.94 -2.01 5.88
CA LEU A 129 35.70 -2.27 4.65
C LEU A 129 37.04 -1.53 4.61
N ARG A 130 37.18 -0.40 5.34
CA ARG A 130 38.41 0.39 5.41
C ARG A 130 39.47 -0.15 6.37
N ILE A 131 39.09 -1.07 7.27
CA ILE A 131 39.98 -1.66 8.27
C ILE A 131 40.73 -2.88 7.70
N LYS A 132 40.44 -3.28 6.45
CA LYS A 132 41.18 -4.29 5.71
C LYS A 132 42.14 -3.63 4.71
#